data_3e9546cb6b8e13a9dc5fea5ec19cb992
#
_entry.id   3e9546cb6b8e13a9dc5fea5ec19cb992
#
_cell.length_a   1.000
_cell.length_b   1.000
_cell.length_c   1.000
_cell.angle_alpha   90.00
_cell.angle_beta   90.00
_cell.angle_gamma   90.00
#
_symmetry.space_group_name_H-M   'P 1'
#
loop_
_entity.id
_entity.type
_entity.pdbx_description
1 polymer ?
#
loop_
_entity_poly.entity_id
_entity_poly.type
_entity_poly.pdbx_seq_one_letter_code
_entity_poly.pdbx_strand_id
1 'polypeptide(L)'
;MKLRRIGTDPATRREVSALCLGAMTFGTTVDEETSFAILDRFVAAGGTFIDTSNNYAWWAEGTQGGESEALLGRWRKSRGIGDEVVIATKLGARPRVPGGGFANPEGLSAKVIRESADRSRETLGVETLGLLYAHIEDANTPLQETVEAFGELVADGTVGLLGASNHWMWRVERARNLAAAAGVPGYDVLQYHHSYLRPRTDIPSRRAKDGNQGVATGEVLSYLREQPGTALVAYSALLGGAYVRDDRPVDADFVHPGTDARLAALREVAKQTGASANQVVLSWMIGHELPMFPLVGASSVAQLEDSLAGVELELSADQRARLDAAQ
;
A
#
# COMPACT_ATOMS: atom_id res chain seq x y z
N MET A 1 19.12 -1.96 -3.14
CA MET A 1 17.75 -1.95 -2.52
C MET A 1 17.85 -2.19 -1.01
N LYS A 2 17.29 -1.30 -0.19
CA LYS A 2 17.22 -1.48 1.27
C LYS A 2 16.12 -2.49 1.62
N LEU A 3 16.35 -3.35 2.62
CA LEU A 3 15.37 -4.32 3.11
C LEU A 3 14.83 -3.92 4.48
N ARG A 4 13.60 -4.30 4.78
CA ARG A 4 12.91 -4.08 6.05
C ARG A 4 12.00 -5.24 6.40
N ARG A 5 11.71 -5.38 7.69
CA ARG A 5 10.82 -6.44 8.17
C ARG A 5 9.38 -5.97 8.26
N ILE A 6 8.45 -6.87 7.88
CA ILE A 6 7.01 -6.75 8.09
C ILE A 6 6.50 -7.96 8.86
N GLY A 7 5.49 -7.76 9.69
CA GLY A 7 4.93 -8.79 10.57
C GLY A 7 5.50 -8.75 11.98
N THR A 8 4.65 -9.00 12.97
CA THR A 8 4.98 -8.96 14.40
C THR A 8 5.43 -10.32 14.93
N ASP A 9 4.87 -11.41 14.40
CA ASP A 9 5.21 -12.77 14.79
C ASP A 9 6.52 -13.25 14.12
N PRO A 10 7.53 -13.69 14.88
CA PRO A 10 8.77 -14.24 14.35
C PRO A 10 8.59 -15.40 13.36
N ALA A 11 7.51 -16.16 13.46
CA ALA A 11 7.25 -17.32 12.58
C ALA A 11 6.75 -16.90 11.20
N THR A 12 5.99 -15.81 11.12
CA THR A 12 5.34 -15.35 9.86
C THR A 12 5.96 -14.10 9.26
N ARG A 13 6.73 -13.33 10.05
CA ARG A 13 7.37 -12.10 9.56
C ARG A 13 8.24 -12.36 8.34
N ARG A 14 8.30 -11.36 7.45
CA ARG A 14 9.09 -11.40 6.22
C ARG A 14 10.04 -10.21 6.16
N GLU A 15 11.15 -10.40 5.46
CA GLU A 15 12.04 -9.32 5.05
C GLU A 15 11.73 -8.98 3.59
N VAL A 16 11.38 -7.72 3.33
CA VAL A 16 10.95 -7.22 2.02
C VAL A 16 11.68 -5.94 1.64
N SER A 17 11.67 -5.59 0.36
CA SER A 17 12.20 -4.30 -0.09
C SER A 17 11.49 -3.14 0.58
N ALA A 18 12.25 -2.10 0.97
CA ALA A 18 11.72 -0.89 1.61
C ALA A 18 10.80 -0.08 0.69
N LEU A 19 10.86 -0.33 -0.62
CA LEU A 19 9.93 0.17 -1.63
C LEU A 19 8.94 -0.93 -1.99
N CYS A 20 7.65 -0.60 -2.01
CA CYS A 20 6.58 -1.46 -2.50
C CYS A 20 6.18 -1.03 -3.92
N LEU A 21 6.18 -1.94 -4.88
CA LEU A 21 5.73 -1.67 -6.26
C LEU A 21 4.24 -1.95 -6.39
N GLY A 22 3.46 -0.93 -6.72
CA GLY A 22 2.02 -1.05 -6.98
C GLY A 22 1.73 -1.46 -8.41
N ALA A 23 0.98 -2.55 -8.57
CA ALA A 23 0.60 -3.12 -9.86
C ALA A 23 -0.83 -2.75 -10.30
N MET A 24 -1.42 -1.70 -9.73
CA MET A 24 -2.83 -1.34 -9.91
C MET A 24 -3.29 -1.22 -11.37
N THR A 25 -2.42 -0.76 -12.25
CA THR A 25 -2.73 -0.49 -13.66
C THR A 25 -2.13 -1.52 -14.62
N PHE A 26 -1.43 -2.53 -14.10
CA PHE A 26 -0.77 -3.54 -14.90
C PHE A 26 -1.80 -4.46 -15.58
N GLY A 27 -1.58 -4.72 -16.88
CA GLY A 27 -2.51 -5.49 -17.70
C GLY A 27 -3.74 -4.72 -18.18
N THR A 28 -3.76 -3.39 -17.96
CA THR A 28 -4.85 -2.51 -18.41
C THR A 28 -4.28 -1.24 -19.07
N THR A 29 -4.20 -0.12 -18.36
CA THR A 29 -3.61 1.12 -18.89
C THR A 29 -2.09 1.02 -19.07
N VAL A 30 -1.44 0.10 -18.39
CA VAL A 30 -0.06 -0.34 -18.68
C VAL A 30 -0.15 -1.74 -19.25
N ASP A 31 0.26 -1.90 -20.52
CA ASP A 31 0.21 -3.17 -21.23
C ASP A 31 1.10 -4.26 -20.59
N GLU A 32 0.94 -5.49 -21.03
CA GLU A 32 1.64 -6.64 -20.46
C GLU A 32 3.16 -6.56 -20.66
N GLU A 33 3.63 -6.15 -21.85
CA GLU A 33 5.06 -6.06 -22.17
C GLU A 33 5.75 -5.03 -21.27
N THR A 34 5.18 -3.84 -21.17
CA THR A 34 5.65 -2.77 -20.29
C THR A 34 5.60 -3.19 -18.82
N SER A 35 4.51 -3.84 -18.41
CA SER A 35 4.35 -4.32 -17.02
C SER A 35 5.41 -5.35 -16.66
N PHE A 36 5.69 -6.30 -17.56
CA PHE A 36 6.74 -7.30 -17.35
C PHE A 36 8.12 -6.66 -17.28
N ALA A 37 8.42 -5.69 -18.15
CA ALA A 37 9.69 -4.97 -18.11
C ALA A 37 9.88 -4.21 -16.78
N ILE A 38 8.83 -3.60 -16.24
CA ILE A 38 8.85 -2.92 -14.93
C ILE A 38 9.09 -3.94 -13.81
N LEU A 39 8.38 -5.07 -13.82
CA LEU A 39 8.51 -6.12 -12.81
C LEU A 39 9.89 -6.77 -12.83
N ASP A 40 10.39 -7.13 -14.02
CA ASP A 40 11.72 -7.71 -14.21
C ASP A 40 12.80 -6.75 -13.71
N ARG A 41 12.68 -5.45 -14.04
CA ARG A 41 13.63 -4.43 -13.58
C ARG A 41 13.56 -4.19 -12.07
N PHE A 42 12.36 -4.25 -11.46
CA PHE A 42 12.19 -4.12 -10.03
C PHE A 42 12.88 -5.26 -9.27
N VAL A 43 12.65 -6.50 -9.70
CA VAL A 43 13.30 -7.69 -9.09
C VAL A 43 14.81 -7.67 -9.32
N ALA A 44 15.28 -7.29 -10.51
CA ALA A 44 16.71 -7.12 -10.79
C ALA A 44 17.39 -6.07 -9.89
N ALA A 45 16.65 -5.09 -9.39
CA ALA A 45 17.12 -4.11 -8.41
C ALA A 45 17.05 -4.61 -6.94
N GLY A 46 16.65 -5.86 -6.72
CA GLY A 46 16.44 -6.44 -5.39
C GLY A 46 15.08 -6.09 -4.78
N GLY A 47 14.09 -5.71 -5.60
CA GLY A 47 12.72 -5.50 -5.19
C GLY A 47 12.02 -6.81 -4.89
N THR A 48 11.37 -6.92 -3.74
CA THR A 48 10.72 -8.15 -3.27
C THR A 48 9.33 -7.92 -2.71
N PHE A 49 8.78 -6.71 -2.86
CA PHE A 49 7.46 -6.36 -2.33
C PHE A 49 6.59 -5.70 -3.39
N ILE A 50 5.54 -6.42 -3.82
CA ILE A 50 4.60 -5.99 -4.87
C ILE A 50 3.19 -5.94 -4.28
N ASP A 51 2.39 -4.96 -4.66
CA ASP A 51 1.02 -4.75 -4.18
C ASP A 51 0.03 -4.78 -5.33
N THR A 52 -1.02 -5.57 -5.17
CA THR A 52 -2.18 -5.67 -6.07
C THR A 52 -3.49 -5.74 -5.29
N SER A 53 -4.60 -6.09 -5.94
CA SER A 53 -5.91 -6.34 -5.35
C SER A 53 -6.80 -7.16 -6.31
N ASN A 54 -7.73 -7.94 -5.75
CA ASN A 54 -8.69 -8.73 -6.51
C ASN A 54 -9.68 -7.90 -7.36
N ASN A 55 -9.73 -6.58 -7.13
CA ASN A 55 -10.65 -5.69 -7.82
C ASN A 55 -9.95 -4.63 -8.68
N TYR A 56 -8.62 -4.58 -8.74
CA TYR A 56 -7.94 -3.52 -9.47
C TYR A 56 -8.32 -3.52 -10.94
N ALA A 57 -8.40 -2.28 -11.45
CA ALA A 57 -8.78 -1.93 -12.82
C ALA A 57 -10.26 -2.15 -13.21
N TRP A 58 -11.17 -2.48 -12.27
CA TRP A 58 -12.61 -2.57 -12.58
C TRP A 58 -13.20 -1.32 -13.25
N TRP A 59 -12.53 -0.18 -13.14
CA TRP A 59 -12.92 1.12 -13.71
C TRP A 59 -12.38 1.37 -15.13
N ALA A 60 -11.48 0.53 -15.61
CA ALA A 60 -10.94 0.67 -16.97
C ALA A 60 -11.93 0.07 -17.99
N GLU A 61 -11.96 0.63 -19.19
CA GLU A 61 -12.87 0.15 -20.24
C GLU A 61 -12.58 -1.30 -20.60
N GLY A 62 -13.62 -2.12 -20.65
CA GLY A 62 -13.52 -3.55 -20.99
C GLY A 62 -13.05 -4.47 -19.86
N THR A 63 -12.83 -3.95 -18.65
CA THR A 63 -12.34 -4.73 -17.51
C THR A 63 -13.44 -5.02 -16.49
N GLN A 64 -13.19 -6.03 -15.62
CA GLN A 64 -14.11 -6.44 -14.57
C GLN A 64 -13.48 -6.47 -13.17
N GLY A 65 -12.17 -6.17 -13.08
CA GLY A 65 -11.35 -6.33 -11.89
C GLY A 65 -10.72 -7.71 -11.80
N GLY A 66 -9.45 -7.75 -11.35
CA GLY A 66 -8.61 -8.96 -11.27
C GLY A 66 -7.55 -9.05 -12.37
N GLU A 67 -7.54 -8.15 -13.34
CA GLU A 67 -6.57 -8.13 -14.44
C GLU A 67 -5.14 -7.98 -13.92
N SER A 68 -4.94 -7.19 -12.86
CA SER A 68 -3.64 -7.02 -12.22
C SER A 68 -3.13 -8.31 -11.58
N GLU A 69 -3.96 -9.04 -10.82
CA GLU A 69 -3.59 -10.35 -10.28
C GLU A 69 -3.29 -11.36 -11.38
N ALA A 70 -4.12 -11.40 -12.43
CA ALA A 70 -3.93 -12.32 -13.56
C ALA A 70 -2.62 -12.04 -14.31
N LEU A 71 -2.24 -10.77 -14.49
CA LEU A 71 -0.96 -10.40 -15.09
C LEU A 71 0.21 -10.84 -14.20
N LEU A 72 0.14 -10.58 -12.89
CA LEU A 72 1.19 -11.00 -11.94
C LEU A 72 1.35 -12.53 -11.91
N GLY A 73 0.24 -13.28 -11.97
CA GLY A 73 0.29 -14.75 -12.08
C GLY A 73 1.01 -15.23 -13.35
N ARG A 74 0.72 -14.63 -14.51
CA ARG A 74 1.43 -14.95 -15.77
C ARG A 74 2.91 -14.58 -15.71
N TRP A 75 3.24 -13.40 -15.16
CA TRP A 75 4.62 -12.97 -14.99
C TRP A 75 5.40 -13.92 -14.08
N ARG A 76 4.87 -14.24 -12.87
CA ARG A 76 5.49 -15.20 -11.94
C ARG A 76 5.80 -16.53 -12.63
N LYS A 77 4.79 -17.10 -13.29
CA LYS A 77 4.94 -18.38 -14.02
C LYS A 77 6.01 -18.29 -15.11
N SER A 78 6.04 -17.21 -15.89
CA SER A 78 6.97 -17.04 -17.01
C SER A 78 8.42 -16.82 -16.57
N ARG A 79 8.66 -16.28 -15.37
CA ARG A 79 9.99 -15.98 -14.80
C ARG A 79 10.43 -16.96 -13.73
N GLY A 80 9.57 -17.90 -13.34
CA GLY A 80 9.86 -18.83 -12.23
C GLY A 80 10.00 -18.13 -10.88
N ILE A 81 9.26 -17.03 -10.65
CA ILE A 81 9.29 -16.29 -9.41
C ILE A 81 8.56 -17.09 -8.32
N GLY A 82 9.26 -17.35 -7.22
CA GLY A 82 8.74 -18.04 -6.04
C GLY A 82 8.34 -17.09 -4.91
N ASP A 83 8.48 -17.58 -3.68
CA ASP A 83 8.09 -16.87 -2.46
C ASP A 83 9.11 -15.83 -1.99
N GLU A 84 10.24 -15.70 -2.71
CA GLU A 84 11.21 -14.63 -2.50
C GLU A 84 10.63 -13.23 -2.82
N VAL A 85 9.57 -13.18 -3.64
CA VAL A 85 8.81 -11.96 -3.90
C VAL A 85 7.46 -12.05 -3.21
N VAL A 86 7.27 -11.23 -2.18
CA VAL A 86 6.00 -11.10 -1.47
C VAL A 86 5.03 -10.29 -2.32
N ILE A 87 3.96 -10.94 -2.80
CA ILE A 87 2.85 -10.26 -3.44
C ILE A 87 1.76 -10.08 -2.39
N ALA A 88 1.46 -8.81 -2.11
CA ALA A 88 0.32 -8.42 -1.30
C ALA A 88 -0.91 -8.25 -2.19
N THR A 89 -2.03 -8.84 -1.78
CA THR A 89 -3.32 -8.62 -2.45
C THR A 89 -4.39 -8.20 -1.43
N LYS A 90 -5.56 -7.83 -1.92
CA LYS A 90 -6.65 -7.27 -1.09
C LYS A 90 -7.98 -7.83 -1.56
N LEU A 91 -8.92 -7.97 -0.61
CA LEU A 91 -10.30 -8.36 -0.86
C LEU A 91 -11.28 -7.46 -0.09
N GLY A 92 -12.56 -7.59 -0.37
CA GLY A 92 -13.63 -6.86 0.31
C GLY A 92 -14.16 -5.66 -0.48
N ALA A 93 -13.42 -5.14 -1.45
CA ALA A 93 -13.78 -3.95 -2.23
C ALA A 93 -14.25 -4.24 -3.66
N ARG A 94 -14.30 -5.50 -4.09
CA ARG A 94 -14.74 -5.85 -5.45
C ARG A 94 -16.21 -5.52 -5.63
N PRO A 95 -16.61 -4.78 -6.70
CA PRO A 95 -18.01 -4.52 -6.97
C PRO A 95 -18.78 -5.84 -7.19
N ARG A 96 -19.92 -5.99 -6.52
CA ARG A 96 -20.80 -7.16 -6.72
C ARG A 96 -21.46 -7.18 -8.11
N VAL A 97 -21.60 -6.00 -8.69
CA VAL A 97 -22.17 -5.83 -10.03
C VAL A 97 -21.12 -5.11 -10.89
N PRO A 98 -20.80 -5.61 -12.08
CA PRO A 98 -19.87 -4.93 -12.98
C PRO A 98 -20.28 -3.46 -13.18
N GLY A 99 -19.33 -2.53 -13.06
CA GLY A 99 -19.58 -1.09 -13.15
C GLY A 99 -20.21 -0.45 -11.90
N GLY A 100 -20.57 -1.22 -10.89
CA GLY A 100 -21.24 -0.74 -9.66
C GLY A 100 -20.38 0.08 -8.70
N GLY A 101 -19.09 0.16 -8.94
CA GLY A 101 -18.16 0.91 -8.09
C GLY A 101 -18.13 0.42 -6.65
N PHE A 102 -17.74 1.30 -5.74
CA PHE A 102 -17.69 1.02 -4.30
C PHE A 102 -19.05 1.16 -3.59
N ALA A 103 -20.14 1.43 -4.31
CA ALA A 103 -21.47 1.55 -3.68
C ALA A 103 -22.02 0.24 -3.15
N ASN A 104 -21.62 -0.90 -3.75
CA ASN A 104 -22.03 -2.24 -3.32
C ASN A 104 -20.84 -3.22 -3.43
N PRO A 105 -19.87 -3.12 -2.51
CA PRO A 105 -18.70 -3.99 -2.51
C PRO A 105 -19.05 -5.41 -2.04
N GLU A 106 -18.17 -6.37 -2.31
CA GLU A 106 -18.33 -7.78 -1.91
C GLU A 106 -18.42 -7.97 -0.39
N GLY A 107 -17.81 -7.07 0.40
CA GLY A 107 -17.83 -7.10 1.86
C GLY A 107 -16.83 -8.09 2.46
N LEU A 108 -16.92 -8.30 3.79
CA LEU A 108 -15.94 -9.06 4.58
C LEU A 108 -16.62 -10.18 5.42
N SER A 109 -17.68 -10.80 4.92
CA SER A 109 -18.23 -12.00 5.56
C SER A 109 -17.26 -13.17 5.43
N ALA A 110 -17.30 -14.12 6.36
CA ALA A 110 -16.42 -15.29 6.37
C ALA A 110 -16.45 -16.05 5.04
N LYS A 111 -17.62 -16.18 4.42
CA LYS A 111 -17.77 -16.80 3.10
C LYS A 111 -17.00 -16.03 2.02
N VAL A 112 -17.20 -14.71 1.96
CA VAL A 112 -16.53 -13.84 0.96
C VAL A 112 -15.03 -13.87 1.14
N ILE A 113 -14.54 -13.81 2.38
CA ILE A 113 -13.10 -13.84 2.70
C ILE A 113 -12.47 -15.12 2.15
N ARG A 114 -13.03 -16.30 2.45
CA ARG A 114 -12.50 -17.59 1.98
C ARG A 114 -12.54 -17.70 0.45
N GLU A 115 -13.71 -17.46 -0.16
CA GLU A 115 -13.87 -17.57 -1.62
C GLU A 115 -12.97 -16.58 -2.39
N SER A 116 -12.77 -15.37 -1.86
CA SER A 116 -11.92 -14.37 -2.51
C SER A 116 -10.44 -14.65 -2.32
N ALA A 117 -10.04 -15.17 -1.16
CA ALA A 117 -8.65 -15.61 -0.93
C ALA A 117 -8.27 -16.78 -1.85
N ASP A 118 -9.13 -17.79 -1.97
CA ASP A 118 -8.92 -18.93 -2.86
C ASP A 118 -8.80 -18.48 -4.32
N ARG A 119 -9.69 -17.63 -4.78
CA ARG A 119 -9.65 -17.07 -6.14
C ARG A 119 -8.35 -16.27 -6.40
N SER A 120 -7.90 -15.47 -5.44
CA SER A 120 -6.64 -14.73 -5.56
C SER A 120 -5.43 -15.68 -5.62
N ARG A 121 -5.42 -16.75 -4.81
CA ARG A 121 -4.37 -17.79 -4.86
C ARG A 121 -4.30 -18.46 -6.22
N GLU A 122 -5.45 -18.90 -6.74
CA GLU A 122 -5.55 -19.51 -8.06
C GLU A 122 -5.08 -18.55 -9.16
N THR A 123 -5.52 -17.29 -9.13
CA THR A 123 -5.18 -16.27 -10.13
C THR A 123 -3.68 -15.91 -10.12
N LEU A 124 -3.10 -15.78 -8.92
CA LEU A 124 -1.67 -15.51 -8.74
C LEU A 124 -0.79 -16.76 -8.95
N GLY A 125 -1.37 -17.96 -8.89
CA GLY A 125 -0.66 -19.22 -8.98
C GLY A 125 0.26 -19.47 -7.78
N VAL A 126 -0.25 -19.21 -6.55
CA VAL A 126 0.51 -19.37 -5.30
C VAL A 126 -0.19 -20.36 -4.36
N GLU A 127 0.61 -21.08 -3.56
CA GLU A 127 0.10 -21.91 -2.47
C GLU A 127 -0.35 -21.03 -1.28
N THR A 128 0.42 -20.00 -0.97
CA THR A 128 0.19 -19.06 0.15
C THR A 128 0.20 -17.62 -0.36
N LEU A 129 -0.81 -16.84 -0.02
CA LEU A 129 -0.81 -15.39 -0.21
C LEU A 129 0.19 -14.76 0.77
N GLY A 130 1.21 -14.07 0.30
CA GLY A 130 2.25 -13.51 1.16
C GLY A 130 1.72 -12.49 2.16
N LEU A 131 0.79 -11.63 1.74
CA LEU A 131 0.07 -10.65 2.56
C LEU A 131 -1.33 -10.44 1.98
N LEU A 132 -2.36 -10.53 2.84
CA LEU A 132 -3.75 -10.30 2.46
C LEU A 132 -4.35 -9.16 3.28
N TYR A 133 -4.89 -8.14 2.58
CA TYR A 133 -5.55 -7.01 3.23
C TYR A 133 -7.08 -7.13 3.20
N ALA A 134 -7.72 -6.72 4.30
CA ALA A 134 -9.05 -6.16 4.24
C ALA A 134 -8.96 -4.79 3.55
N HIS A 135 -9.48 -4.66 2.31
CA HIS A 135 -9.25 -3.48 1.46
C HIS A 135 -9.97 -2.23 1.95
N ILE A 136 -11.19 -2.41 2.43
CA ILE A 136 -12.04 -1.38 3.03
C ILE A 136 -12.81 -1.99 4.21
N GLU A 137 -13.37 -1.12 5.06
CA GLU A 137 -14.24 -1.58 6.12
C GLU A 137 -15.55 -2.15 5.58
N ASP A 138 -16.08 -3.15 6.28
CA ASP A 138 -17.45 -3.62 6.13
C ASP A 138 -18.21 -3.43 7.45
N ALA A 139 -19.15 -2.50 7.45
CA ALA A 139 -20.01 -2.25 8.60
C ALA A 139 -21.20 -3.22 8.70
N ASN A 140 -21.49 -4.00 7.64
CA ASN A 140 -22.61 -4.90 7.57
C ASN A 140 -22.28 -6.29 8.11
N THR A 141 -20.98 -6.63 8.21
CA THR A 141 -20.52 -7.90 8.79
C THR A 141 -20.02 -7.67 10.23
N PRO A 142 -20.41 -8.53 11.18
CA PRO A 142 -19.85 -8.49 12.53
C PRO A 142 -18.31 -8.57 12.47
N LEU A 143 -17.62 -7.64 13.15
CA LEU A 143 -16.16 -7.59 13.11
C LEU A 143 -15.50 -8.87 13.60
N GLN A 144 -16.12 -9.57 14.55
CA GLN A 144 -15.64 -10.85 15.06
C GLN A 144 -15.60 -11.91 13.96
N GLU A 145 -16.68 -12.04 13.16
CA GLU A 145 -16.75 -12.97 12.03
C GLU A 145 -15.60 -12.69 11.02
N THR A 146 -15.39 -11.41 10.68
CA THR A 146 -14.29 -10.99 9.80
C THR A 146 -12.92 -11.41 10.35
N VAL A 147 -12.68 -11.13 11.63
CA VAL A 147 -11.40 -11.40 12.31
C VAL A 147 -11.12 -12.91 12.38
N GLU A 148 -12.10 -13.70 12.79
CA GLU A 148 -11.97 -15.15 12.86
C GLU A 148 -11.68 -15.77 11.49
N ALA A 149 -12.39 -15.33 10.44
CA ALA A 149 -12.19 -15.83 9.09
C ALA A 149 -10.80 -15.51 8.53
N PHE A 150 -10.28 -14.30 8.75
CA PHE A 150 -8.89 -13.95 8.38
C PHE A 150 -7.87 -14.74 9.20
N GLY A 151 -8.10 -14.90 10.49
CA GLY A 151 -7.23 -15.67 11.38
C GLY A 151 -7.12 -17.15 10.99
N GLU A 152 -8.23 -17.78 10.59
CA GLU A 152 -8.27 -19.15 10.08
C GLU A 152 -7.40 -19.33 8.82
N LEU A 153 -7.41 -18.36 7.88
CA LEU A 153 -6.56 -18.40 6.67
C LEU A 153 -5.07 -18.35 6.98
N VAL A 154 -4.67 -17.74 8.09
CA VAL A 154 -3.28 -17.78 8.54
C VAL A 154 -2.97 -19.11 9.24
N ALA A 155 -3.89 -19.59 10.05
CA ALA A 155 -3.71 -20.85 10.80
C ALA A 155 -3.60 -22.07 9.88
N ASP A 156 -4.29 -22.08 8.74
CA ASP A 156 -4.24 -23.17 7.74
C ASP A 156 -3.15 -22.98 6.69
N GLY A 157 -2.39 -21.87 6.73
CA GLY A 157 -1.27 -21.58 5.82
C GLY A 157 -1.67 -20.98 4.47
N THR A 158 -2.96 -20.69 4.25
CA THR A 158 -3.45 -20.01 3.05
C THR A 158 -2.90 -18.59 2.91
N VAL A 159 -2.68 -17.91 4.04
CA VAL A 159 -2.17 -16.54 4.12
C VAL A 159 -0.99 -16.45 5.08
N GLY A 160 0.07 -15.73 4.69
CA GLY A 160 1.25 -15.51 5.53
C GLY A 160 1.06 -14.38 6.55
N LEU A 161 0.61 -13.22 6.08
CA LEU A 161 0.43 -12.01 6.90
C LEU A 161 -0.94 -11.37 6.61
N LEU A 162 -1.49 -10.69 7.62
CA LEU A 162 -2.73 -9.94 7.50
C LEU A 162 -2.50 -8.43 7.56
N GLY A 163 -3.30 -7.70 6.78
CA GLY A 163 -3.30 -6.24 6.80
C GLY A 163 -4.69 -5.63 6.76
N ALA A 164 -4.78 -4.36 7.11
CA ALA A 164 -5.98 -3.55 6.96
C ALA A 164 -5.68 -2.28 6.17
N SER A 165 -6.54 -1.95 5.22
CA SER A 165 -6.45 -0.73 4.42
C SER A 165 -7.72 0.11 4.60
N ASN A 166 -7.58 1.44 4.71
CA ASN A 166 -8.70 2.37 4.80
C ASN A 166 -9.67 2.12 5.97
N HIS A 167 -9.16 1.62 7.08
CA HIS A 167 -9.94 1.41 8.31
C HIS A 167 -9.75 2.58 9.29
N TRP A 168 -10.76 2.83 10.13
CA TRP A 168 -10.59 3.65 11.32
C TRP A 168 -9.64 2.96 12.30
N MET A 169 -8.75 3.71 12.97
CA MET A 169 -7.78 3.11 13.89
C MET A 169 -8.44 2.41 15.08
N TRP A 170 -9.54 2.97 15.63
CA TRP A 170 -10.31 2.31 16.68
C TRP A 170 -10.83 0.93 16.26
N ARG A 171 -11.17 0.78 14.95
CA ARG A 171 -11.67 -0.48 14.41
C ARG A 171 -10.53 -1.48 14.20
N VAL A 172 -9.36 -1.01 13.79
CA VAL A 172 -8.13 -1.83 13.72
C VAL A 172 -7.76 -2.35 15.10
N GLU A 173 -7.74 -1.48 16.11
CA GLU A 173 -7.42 -1.88 17.50
C GLU A 173 -8.45 -2.88 18.03
N ARG A 174 -9.74 -2.62 17.81
CA ARG A 174 -10.79 -3.57 18.18
C ARG A 174 -10.64 -4.92 17.48
N ALA A 175 -10.28 -4.94 16.18
CA ALA A 175 -10.03 -6.18 15.44
C ALA A 175 -8.84 -6.96 16.04
N ARG A 176 -7.75 -6.28 16.36
CA ARG A 176 -6.58 -6.90 17.01
C ARG A 176 -6.90 -7.49 18.38
N ASN A 177 -7.69 -6.78 19.18
CA ASN A 177 -8.15 -7.29 20.49
C ASN A 177 -9.06 -8.51 20.33
N LEU A 178 -9.95 -8.53 19.36
CA LEU A 178 -10.78 -9.70 19.06
C LEU A 178 -9.94 -10.87 18.57
N ALA A 179 -8.93 -10.65 17.73
CA ALA A 179 -8.00 -11.67 17.28
C ALA A 179 -7.23 -12.27 18.45
N ALA A 180 -6.68 -11.45 19.34
CA ALA A 180 -5.98 -11.90 20.54
C ALA A 180 -6.89 -12.71 21.47
N ALA A 181 -8.14 -12.28 21.66
CA ALA A 181 -9.12 -13.00 22.49
C ALA A 181 -9.53 -14.35 21.87
N ALA A 182 -9.57 -14.44 20.53
CA ALA A 182 -9.84 -15.67 19.80
C ALA A 182 -8.60 -16.58 19.64
N GLY A 183 -7.39 -16.09 20.00
CA GLY A 183 -6.15 -16.82 19.83
C GLY A 183 -5.71 -16.97 18.37
N VAL A 184 -6.10 -16.03 17.51
CA VAL A 184 -5.75 -16.02 16.08
C VAL A 184 -4.91 -14.80 15.73
N PRO A 185 -4.12 -14.84 14.63
CA PRO A 185 -3.37 -13.68 14.14
C PRO A 185 -4.26 -12.49 13.79
N GLY A 186 -3.79 -11.28 14.10
CA GLY A 186 -4.43 -10.01 13.76
C GLY A 186 -3.72 -9.27 12.62
N TYR A 187 -4.14 -8.03 12.38
CA TYR A 187 -3.53 -7.17 11.36
C TYR A 187 -2.14 -6.69 11.80
N ASP A 188 -1.12 -6.98 11.01
CA ASP A 188 0.26 -6.56 11.22
C ASP A 188 0.70 -5.43 10.28
N VAL A 189 -0.02 -5.25 9.16
CA VAL A 189 0.33 -4.26 8.14
C VAL A 189 -0.85 -3.34 7.89
N LEU A 190 -0.61 -2.04 7.97
CA LEU A 190 -1.61 -1.03 7.67
C LEU A 190 -1.29 -0.41 6.31
N GLN A 191 -2.29 -0.27 5.43
CA GLN A 191 -2.11 0.41 4.16
C GLN A 191 -2.99 1.65 4.10
N TYR A 192 -2.36 2.84 4.24
CA TYR A 192 -3.06 4.13 4.31
C TYR A 192 -2.47 5.14 3.34
N HIS A 193 -3.28 6.13 3.01
CA HIS A 193 -2.81 7.31 2.31
C HIS A 193 -1.79 8.06 3.16
N HIS A 194 -0.58 8.20 2.64
CA HIS A 194 0.45 9.02 3.28
C HIS A 194 1.42 9.59 2.24
N SER A 195 1.75 10.88 2.41
CA SER A 195 2.71 11.58 1.58
C SER A 195 3.42 12.64 2.41
N TYR A 196 4.40 13.33 1.82
CA TYR A 196 5.08 14.43 2.48
C TYR A 196 4.14 15.61 2.74
N LEU A 197 3.26 15.96 1.79
CA LEU A 197 2.20 16.92 2.04
C LEU A 197 1.11 16.33 2.93
N ARG A 198 0.54 17.17 3.79
CA ARG A 198 -0.55 16.81 4.68
C ARG A 198 -1.88 17.21 4.05
N PRO A 199 -2.93 16.39 4.16
CA PRO A 199 -4.26 16.79 3.71
C PRO A 199 -4.87 17.83 4.66
N ARG A 200 -5.81 18.59 4.15
CA ARG A 200 -6.68 19.45 4.94
C ARG A 200 -7.60 18.61 5.83
N THR A 201 -7.90 19.14 7.02
CA THR A 201 -8.80 18.50 7.98
C THR A 201 -10.07 19.31 8.24
N ASP A 202 -10.19 20.47 7.61
CA ASP A 202 -11.29 21.43 7.82
C ASP A 202 -12.41 21.33 6.78
N ILE A 203 -12.22 20.51 5.74
CA ILE A 203 -13.23 20.23 4.73
C ILE A 203 -13.36 18.71 4.50
N PRO A 204 -14.54 18.22 4.09
CA PRO A 204 -14.68 16.84 3.64
C PRO A 204 -13.76 16.56 2.46
N SER A 205 -12.98 15.51 2.58
CA SER A 205 -12.11 15.03 1.50
C SER A 205 -12.91 14.17 0.52
N ARG A 206 -12.50 14.14 -0.74
CA ARG A 206 -13.03 13.17 -1.73
C ARG A 206 -12.78 11.72 -1.31
N ARG A 207 -11.76 11.50 -0.48
CA ARG A 207 -11.33 10.18 -0.01
C ARG A 207 -12.08 9.70 1.22
N ALA A 208 -12.45 10.64 2.11
CA ALA A 208 -13.12 10.34 3.37
C ALA A 208 -14.13 11.43 3.70
N LYS A 209 -15.42 11.15 3.52
CA LYS A 209 -16.50 12.12 3.75
C LYS A 209 -16.64 12.52 5.20
N ASP A 210 -16.35 11.60 6.12
CA ASP A 210 -16.56 11.76 7.56
C ASP A 210 -15.23 11.98 8.32
N GLY A 211 -14.19 12.48 7.66
CA GLY A 211 -12.90 12.77 8.31
C GLY A 211 -11.71 12.17 7.57
N ASN A 212 -10.71 11.68 8.32
CA ASN A 212 -9.44 11.20 7.79
C ASN A 212 -9.33 9.67 7.74
N GLN A 213 -10.45 8.98 7.53
CA GLN A 213 -10.42 7.52 7.37
C GLN A 213 -9.48 7.10 6.24
N GLY A 214 -8.61 6.15 6.52
CA GLY A 214 -7.63 5.69 5.54
C GLY A 214 -6.46 6.65 5.28
N VAL A 215 -6.34 7.74 6.05
CA VAL A 215 -5.21 8.67 6.01
C VAL A 215 -4.31 8.45 7.22
N ALA A 216 -3.00 8.34 7.01
CA ALA A 216 -2.03 8.25 8.09
C ALA A 216 -1.87 9.62 8.79
N THR A 217 -2.76 9.90 9.72
CA THR A 217 -2.74 11.10 10.58
C THR A 217 -1.74 10.94 11.73
N GLY A 218 -1.63 11.98 12.58
CA GLY A 218 -0.88 11.91 13.84
C GLY A 218 -1.35 10.77 14.76
N GLU A 219 -2.65 10.43 14.75
CA GLU A 219 -3.20 9.29 15.49
C GLU A 219 -2.62 7.96 14.99
N VAL A 220 -2.63 7.73 13.66
CA VAL A 220 -2.05 6.52 13.07
C VAL A 220 -0.56 6.41 13.39
N LEU A 221 0.19 7.50 13.25
CA LEU A 221 1.62 7.52 13.55
C LEU A 221 1.90 7.29 15.04
N SER A 222 1.07 7.84 15.94
CA SER A 222 1.15 7.57 17.38
C SER A 222 0.89 6.10 17.69
N TYR A 223 -0.16 5.53 17.09
CA TYR A 223 -0.48 4.11 17.23
C TYR A 223 0.70 3.20 16.81
N LEU A 224 1.32 3.51 15.67
CA LEU A 224 2.46 2.72 15.18
C LEU A 224 3.69 2.79 16.11
N ARG A 225 3.89 3.89 16.85
CA ARG A 225 4.98 3.98 17.86
C ARG A 225 4.73 3.06 19.03
N GLU A 226 3.48 2.88 19.44
CA GLU A 226 3.08 2.00 20.55
C GLU A 226 2.95 0.52 20.13
N GLN A 227 2.92 0.24 18.82
CA GLN A 227 2.76 -1.09 18.27
C GLN A 227 4.01 -1.51 17.45
N PRO A 228 5.14 -1.82 18.11
CA PRO A 228 6.38 -2.15 17.41
C PRO A 228 6.20 -3.41 16.56
N GLY A 229 6.65 -3.32 15.30
CA GLY A 229 6.52 -4.38 14.30
C GLY A 229 5.31 -4.23 13.39
N THR A 230 4.31 -3.40 13.74
CA THR A 230 3.24 -3.02 12.80
C THR A 230 3.80 -2.07 11.74
N ALA A 231 3.64 -2.42 10.46
CA ALA A 231 4.18 -1.66 9.34
C ALA A 231 3.12 -0.75 8.69
N LEU A 232 3.56 0.37 8.12
CA LEU A 232 2.75 1.25 7.30
C LEU A 232 3.16 1.17 5.83
N VAL A 233 2.30 0.67 4.97
CA VAL A 233 2.41 0.80 3.51
C VAL A 233 1.70 2.08 3.09
N ALA A 234 2.47 3.05 2.60
CA ALA A 234 2.01 4.40 2.30
C ALA A 234 1.61 4.51 0.83
N TYR A 235 0.31 4.38 0.51
CA TYR A 235 -0.14 4.57 -0.85
C TYR A 235 -0.28 6.07 -1.20
N SER A 236 -0.25 6.37 -2.50
CA SER A 236 -0.18 7.74 -3.04
C SER A 236 1.02 8.56 -2.50
N ALA A 237 2.11 7.89 -2.19
CA ALA A 237 3.32 8.49 -1.63
C ALA A 237 3.82 9.72 -2.42
N LEU A 238 3.69 9.68 -3.74
CA LEU A 238 4.13 10.74 -4.66
C LEU A 238 2.98 11.60 -5.22
N LEU A 239 1.76 11.51 -4.66
CA LEU A 239 0.56 12.28 -5.08
C LEU A 239 0.30 12.25 -6.58
N GLY A 240 0.53 11.10 -7.24
CA GLY A 240 0.36 10.94 -8.69
C GLY A 240 1.36 11.74 -9.53
N GLY A 241 2.49 12.14 -8.95
CA GLY A 241 3.54 12.92 -9.62
C GLY A 241 3.46 14.43 -9.38
N ALA A 242 2.57 14.91 -8.51
CA ALA A 242 2.34 16.34 -8.27
C ALA A 242 3.58 17.10 -7.74
N TYR A 243 4.60 16.42 -7.26
CA TYR A 243 5.84 17.07 -6.81
C TYR A 243 6.76 17.51 -7.93
N VAL A 244 6.65 16.92 -9.14
CA VAL A 244 7.58 17.12 -10.25
C VAL A 244 6.91 17.39 -11.59
N ARG A 245 5.58 17.28 -11.67
CA ARG A 245 4.84 17.41 -12.92
C ARG A 245 3.95 18.64 -12.91
N ASP A 246 4.17 19.55 -13.85
CA ASP A 246 3.37 20.78 -14.00
C ASP A 246 1.93 20.50 -14.47
N ASP A 247 1.72 19.40 -15.22
CA ASP A 247 0.40 18.95 -15.67
C ASP A 247 -0.39 18.19 -14.59
N ARG A 248 0.18 18.02 -13.40
CA ARG A 248 -0.44 17.36 -12.23
C ARG A 248 -0.38 18.28 -11.02
N PRO A 249 -1.23 19.30 -10.93
CA PRO A 249 -1.24 20.20 -9.78
C PRO A 249 -1.55 19.44 -8.49
N VAL A 250 -1.06 19.97 -7.37
CA VAL A 250 -1.41 19.45 -6.04
C VAL A 250 -2.93 19.55 -5.86
N ASP A 251 -3.56 18.45 -5.47
CA ASP A 251 -5.00 18.37 -5.26
C ASP A 251 -5.45 19.37 -4.17
N ALA A 252 -6.64 19.94 -4.34
CA ALA A 252 -7.22 20.90 -3.40
C ALA A 252 -7.29 20.39 -1.95
N ASP A 253 -7.40 19.07 -1.77
CA ASP A 253 -7.36 18.42 -0.45
C ASP A 253 -6.04 18.67 0.32
N PHE A 254 -4.97 19.07 -0.38
CA PHE A 254 -3.65 19.35 0.19
C PHE A 254 -3.28 20.84 0.19
N VAL A 255 -4.16 21.73 -0.29
CA VAL A 255 -3.86 23.16 -0.38
C VAL A 255 -4.29 23.87 0.92
N HIS A 256 -3.32 24.24 1.74
CA HIS A 256 -3.51 24.99 3.00
C HIS A 256 -2.22 25.77 3.34
N PRO A 257 -2.20 26.66 4.33
CA PRO A 257 -1.03 27.52 4.61
C PRO A 257 0.30 26.78 4.78
N GLY A 258 0.30 25.57 5.37
CA GLY A 258 1.52 24.76 5.54
C GLY A 258 2.04 24.11 4.26
N THR A 259 1.26 24.05 3.19
CA THR A 259 1.67 23.38 1.94
C THR A 259 2.83 24.10 1.27
N ASP A 260 2.80 25.42 1.20
CA ASP A 260 3.85 26.21 0.55
C ASP A 260 5.19 26.08 1.28
N ALA A 261 5.16 26.09 2.62
CA ALA A 261 6.36 25.89 3.44
C ALA A 261 6.98 24.51 3.20
N ARG A 262 6.15 23.46 3.14
CA ARG A 262 6.59 22.09 2.84
C ARG A 262 7.17 21.96 1.43
N LEU A 263 6.51 22.53 0.44
CA LEU A 263 7.02 22.54 -0.94
C LEU A 263 8.32 23.32 -1.07
N ALA A 264 8.47 24.44 -0.35
CA ALA A 264 9.72 25.22 -0.33
C ALA A 264 10.88 24.40 0.29
N ALA A 265 10.64 23.76 1.44
CA ALA A 265 11.63 22.89 2.08
C ALA A 265 12.03 21.71 1.17
N LEU A 266 11.05 21.07 0.52
CA LEU A 266 11.27 19.97 -0.41
C LEU A 266 12.13 20.39 -1.59
N ARG A 267 11.84 21.53 -2.22
CA ARG A 267 12.61 22.08 -3.35
C ARG A 267 14.06 22.41 -2.93
N GLU A 268 14.23 22.97 -1.74
CA GLU A 268 15.56 23.29 -1.23
C GLU A 268 16.40 22.03 -1.01
N VAL A 269 15.84 21.00 -0.38
CA VAL A 269 16.54 19.72 -0.18
C VAL A 269 16.81 19.02 -1.51
N ALA A 270 15.87 19.03 -2.44
CA ALA A 270 16.08 18.50 -3.80
C ALA A 270 17.25 19.20 -4.52
N LYS A 271 17.34 20.55 -4.41
CA LYS A 271 18.46 21.31 -4.95
C LYS A 271 19.79 20.96 -4.30
N GLN A 272 19.82 20.80 -2.97
CA GLN A 272 21.04 20.46 -2.23
C GLN A 272 21.57 19.07 -2.57
N THR A 273 20.67 18.12 -2.80
CA THR A 273 21.02 16.72 -3.11
C THR A 273 21.26 16.47 -4.59
N GLY A 274 20.79 17.35 -5.47
CA GLY A 274 20.74 17.14 -6.92
C GLY A 274 19.70 16.08 -7.33
N ALA A 275 18.83 15.68 -6.39
CA ALA A 275 17.80 14.67 -6.62
C ALA A 275 16.46 15.32 -7.02
N SER A 276 15.54 14.51 -7.60
CA SER A 276 14.18 14.97 -7.84
C SER A 276 13.39 15.11 -6.52
N ALA A 277 12.35 15.93 -6.51
CA ALA A 277 11.46 16.03 -5.36
C ALA A 277 10.81 14.69 -4.99
N ASN A 278 10.48 13.85 -5.97
CA ASN A 278 9.99 12.49 -5.75
C ASN A 278 11.02 11.63 -4.99
N GLN A 279 12.28 11.66 -5.41
CA GLN A 279 13.37 10.91 -4.76
C GLN A 279 13.57 11.35 -3.31
N VAL A 280 13.51 12.66 -3.05
CA VAL A 280 13.60 13.21 -1.68
C VAL A 280 12.44 12.72 -0.82
N VAL A 281 11.21 12.73 -1.33
CA VAL A 281 10.02 12.22 -0.60
C VAL A 281 10.17 10.73 -0.27
N LEU A 282 10.61 9.92 -1.22
CA LEU A 282 10.83 8.49 -0.99
C LEU A 282 11.92 8.23 0.04
N SER A 283 13.07 8.93 -0.08
CA SER A 283 14.15 8.83 0.91
C SER A 283 13.71 9.28 2.30
N TRP A 284 12.92 10.36 2.39
CA TRP A 284 12.36 10.84 3.65
C TRP A 284 11.46 9.79 4.32
N MET A 285 10.54 9.15 3.57
CA MET A 285 9.67 8.09 4.08
C MET A 285 10.47 6.84 4.50
N ILE A 286 11.34 6.36 3.61
CA ILE A 286 12.14 5.17 3.89
C ILE A 286 13.07 5.40 5.09
N GLY A 287 13.59 6.58 5.29
CA GLY A 287 14.42 6.91 6.43
C GLY A 287 13.67 7.24 7.72
N HIS A 288 12.34 7.16 7.75
CA HIS A 288 11.56 7.44 8.96
C HIS A 288 11.81 6.39 10.05
N GLU A 289 11.70 6.79 11.32
CA GLU A 289 11.86 5.91 12.49
C GLU A 289 10.86 4.75 12.51
N LEU A 290 9.63 5.01 12.06
CA LEU A 290 8.60 3.99 11.92
C LEU A 290 8.83 3.15 10.64
N PRO A 291 8.42 1.88 10.62
CA PRO A 291 8.55 1.03 9.43
C PRO A 291 7.55 1.44 8.35
N MET A 292 7.91 2.48 7.59
CA MET A 292 7.13 2.96 6.44
C MET A 292 7.67 2.37 5.14
N PHE A 293 6.73 1.95 4.29
CA PHE A 293 6.98 1.41 2.96
C PHE A 293 6.22 2.27 1.94
N PRO A 294 6.87 3.21 1.24
CA PRO A 294 6.21 3.93 0.17
C PRO A 294 5.79 2.95 -0.93
N LEU A 295 4.51 3.02 -1.30
CA LEU A 295 3.93 2.28 -2.41
C LEU A 295 3.89 3.19 -3.63
N VAL A 296 4.62 2.81 -4.67
CA VAL A 296 4.75 3.57 -5.90
C VAL A 296 4.23 2.79 -7.09
N GLY A 297 3.44 3.44 -7.94
CA GLY A 297 3.10 2.93 -9.27
C GLY A 297 4.12 3.43 -10.29
N ALA A 298 4.32 2.66 -11.35
CA ALA A 298 5.09 3.05 -12.51
C ALA A 298 4.35 2.65 -13.79
N SER A 299 4.37 3.50 -14.81
CA SER A 299 3.85 3.22 -16.15
C SER A 299 4.96 3.08 -17.19
N SER A 300 6.21 3.16 -16.78
CA SER A 300 7.41 2.89 -17.58
C SER A 300 8.58 2.50 -16.70
N VAL A 301 9.57 1.83 -17.27
CA VAL A 301 10.83 1.50 -16.60
C VAL A 301 11.53 2.78 -16.12
N ALA A 302 11.49 3.87 -16.88
CA ALA A 302 12.10 5.14 -16.49
C ALA A 302 11.50 5.73 -15.21
N GLN A 303 10.17 5.63 -15.02
CA GLN A 303 9.53 6.05 -13.76
C GLN A 303 9.93 5.16 -12.58
N LEU A 304 10.09 3.86 -12.81
CA LEU A 304 10.61 2.95 -11.79
C LEU A 304 12.04 3.32 -11.41
N GLU A 305 12.91 3.60 -12.38
CA GLU A 305 14.31 4.01 -12.14
C GLU A 305 14.41 5.28 -11.30
N ASP A 306 13.56 6.28 -11.55
CA ASP A 306 13.49 7.49 -10.70
C ASP A 306 13.13 7.12 -9.25
N SER A 307 12.18 6.21 -9.06
CA SER A 307 11.80 5.73 -7.72
C SER A 307 12.91 4.91 -7.05
N LEU A 308 13.60 4.05 -7.79
CA LEU A 308 14.73 3.27 -7.28
C LEU A 308 15.90 4.17 -6.84
N ALA A 309 16.18 5.23 -7.59
CA ALA A 309 17.19 6.22 -7.19
C ALA A 309 16.81 6.92 -5.86
N GLY A 310 15.51 7.13 -5.60
CA GLY A 310 15.03 7.64 -4.31
C GLY A 310 15.25 6.70 -3.13
N VAL A 311 15.29 5.36 -3.37
CA VAL A 311 15.62 4.37 -2.32
C VAL A 311 17.09 4.45 -1.90
N GLU A 312 17.97 4.72 -2.86
CA GLU A 312 19.41 4.81 -2.63
C GLU A 312 19.86 6.18 -2.11
N LEU A 313 19.01 7.20 -2.26
CA LEU A 313 19.29 8.54 -1.75
C LEU A 313 19.37 8.55 -0.22
N GLU A 314 20.41 9.14 0.33
CA GLU A 314 20.59 9.35 1.76
C GLU A 314 20.46 10.83 2.12
N LEU A 315 19.46 11.16 2.93
CA LEU A 315 19.30 12.52 3.47
C LEU A 315 20.10 12.67 4.76
N SER A 316 20.84 13.78 4.88
CA SER A 316 21.52 14.14 6.13
C SER A 316 20.49 14.42 7.25
N ALA A 317 20.97 14.43 8.50
CA ALA A 317 20.13 14.77 9.66
C ALA A 317 19.53 16.18 9.53
N ASP A 318 20.29 17.16 9.02
CA ASP A 318 19.83 18.55 8.83
C ASP A 318 18.77 18.65 7.72
N GLN A 319 18.93 17.88 6.62
CA GLN A 319 17.94 17.81 5.55
C GLN A 319 16.62 17.20 6.05
N ARG A 320 16.70 16.13 6.84
CA ARG A 320 15.50 15.52 7.48
C ARG A 320 14.83 16.50 8.43
N ALA A 321 15.61 17.11 9.34
CA ALA A 321 15.06 18.08 10.29
C ALA A 321 14.37 19.25 9.58
N ARG A 322 14.93 19.72 8.45
CA ARG A 322 14.31 20.79 7.63
C ARG A 322 12.97 20.34 7.05
N LEU A 323 12.88 19.11 6.51
CA LEU A 323 11.65 18.56 5.96
C LEU A 323 10.59 18.36 7.06
N ASP A 324 11.00 17.88 8.24
CA ASP A 324 10.09 17.59 9.35
C ASP A 324 9.56 18.87 10.01
N ALA A 325 10.38 19.93 10.09
CA ALA A 325 10.01 21.20 10.67
C ALA A 325 9.13 22.08 9.76
N ALA A 326 9.00 21.78 8.49
CA ALA A 326 8.19 22.57 7.56
C ALA A 326 6.68 22.38 7.84
N GLN A 327 6.00 23.49 8.17
CA GLN A 327 4.57 23.52 8.53
C GLN A 327 3.82 24.62 7.80
#